data_a4515db5ed1bacd3af51a82a0eba8846
#
_entry.id   a4515db5ed1bacd3af51a82a0eba8846
#
_cell.length_a   1.000
_cell.length_b   1.000
_cell.length_c   1.000
_cell.angle_alpha   90.00
_cell.angle_beta   90.00
_cell.angle_gamma   90.00
#
_symmetry.space_group_name_H-M   'P 1'
#
loop_
_entity.id
_entity.type
_entity.pdbx_description
1 polymer ?
#
loop_
_entity_poly.entity_id
_entity_poly.type
_entity_poly.pdbx_seq_one_letter_code
_entity_poly.pdbx_strand_id
1 'polypeptide(L)'
;MPDQATVLIVDDEKPITDAYARWLEDDYQVRTAYSGSEALEKLDDAVDVVLLDRRMPDLSGEDVLDRIHEQGLTCRVALVSAVEPDFDILELGFDAYLEKPVSDADELLETVETLLQRTTYDSQMQQFLSLATKKAALETKKSPEELKASEEYESLREELADLRAQLSDTATGLDDEDLRAEFYDPSD
;
A
#
# COMPACT_ATOMS: atom_id res chain seq x y z
N MET A 1 11.55 16.46 -9.02
CA MET A 1 10.16 16.33 -8.55
C MET A 1 9.99 14.92 -8.07
N PRO A 2 9.58 14.67 -6.85
CA PRO A 2 9.14 13.32 -6.53
C PRO A 2 8.01 12.98 -7.50
N ASP A 3 8.07 11.79 -8.10
CA ASP A 3 7.00 11.30 -8.95
C ASP A 3 5.73 11.23 -8.10
N GLN A 4 4.66 11.90 -8.54
CA GLN A 4 3.37 11.80 -7.88
C GLN A 4 2.91 10.34 -7.97
N ALA A 5 2.42 9.81 -6.85
CA ALA A 5 1.85 8.47 -6.82
C ALA A 5 0.68 8.36 -7.82
N THR A 6 0.55 7.20 -8.45
CA THR A 6 -0.49 6.93 -9.44
C THR A 6 -1.64 6.15 -8.81
N VAL A 7 -2.84 6.71 -8.91
CA VAL A 7 -4.08 6.10 -8.43
C VAL A 7 -4.94 5.69 -9.62
N LEU A 8 -5.34 4.41 -9.67
CA LEU A 8 -6.29 3.89 -10.63
C LEU A 8 -7.67 3.78 -9.98
N ILE A 9 -8.66 4.44 -10.54
CA ILE A 9 -10.05 4.41 -10.08
C ILE A 9 -10.86 3.54 -11.02
N VAL A 10 -11.52 2.52 -10.48
CA VAL A 10 -12.27 1.52 -11.25
C VAL A 10 -13.70 1.44 -10.73
N ASP A 11 -14.64 1.92 -11.50
CA ASP A 11 -16.08 1.87 -11.20
C ASP A 11 -16.88 2.01 -12.51
N ASP A 12 -17.89 1.19 -12.70
CA ASP A 12 -18.73 1.23 -13.89
C ASP A 12 -19.72 2.41 -13.90
N GLU A 13 -19.94 3.02 -12.76
CA GLU A 13 -20.69 4.28 -12.63
C GLU A 13 -19.80 5.48 -12.95
N LYS A 14 -19.81 5.88 -14.23
CA LYS A 14 -18.96 6.96 -14.74
C LYS A 14 -19.02 8.26 -13.92
N PRO A 15 -20.20 8.75 -13.44
CA PRO A 15 -20.25 9.95 -12.62
C PRO A 15 -19.47 9.82 -11.30
N ILE A 16 -19.42 8.63 -10.70
CA ILE A 16 -18.67 8.35 -9.48
C ILE A 16 -17.17 8.36 -9.77
N THR A 17 -16.74 7.62 -10.81
CA THR A 17 -15.35 7.58 -11.24
C THR A 17 -14.82 8.99 -11.55
N ASP A 18 -15.59 9.78 -12.29
CA ASP A 18 -15.20 11.15 -12.66
C ASP A 18 -15.17 12.09 -11.45
N ALA A 19 -16.05 11.89 -10.47
CA ALA A 19 -16.05 12.67 -9.22
C ALA A 19 -14.79 12.37 -8.38
N TYR A 20 -14.48 11.10 -8.17
CA TYR A 20 -13.29 10.68 -7.44
C TYR A 20 -12.00 11.13 -8.13
N ALA A 21 -11.96 11.07 -9.47
CA ALA A 21 -10.82 11.59 -10.22
C ALA A 21 -10.56 13.08 -9.95
N ARG A 22 -11.62 13.90 -9.94
CA ARG A 22 -11.50 15.33 -9.63
C ARG A 22 -11.02 15.60 -8.20
N TRP A 23 -11.40 14.76 -7.25
CA TRP A 23 -10.99 14.90 -5.86
C TRP A 23 -9.50 14.57 -5.64
N LEU A 24 -8.93 13.71 -6.50
CA LEU A 24 -7.56 13.22 -6.36
C LEU A 24 -6.54 13.86 -7.31
N GLU A 25 -6.98 14.49 -8.41
CA GLU A 25 -6.10 14.95 -9.48
C GLU A 25 -5.13 16.09 -9.10
N ASP A 26 -5.42 16.82 -8.02
CA ASP A 26 -4.52 17.87 -7.53
C ASP A 26 -3.28 17.28 -6.81
N ASP A 27 -3.42 16.11 -6.18
CA ASP A 27 -2.39 15.48 -5.35
C ASP A 27 -1.72 14.25 -6.01
N TYR A 28 -2.43 13.57 -6.92
CA TYR A 28 -2.01 12.30 -7.52
C TYR A 28 -2.11 12.29 -9.05
N GLN A 29 -1.34 11.40 -9.67
CA GLN A 29 -1.61 11.03 -11.05
C GLN A 29 -2.81 10.08 -11.07
N VAL A 30 -3.88 10.46 -11.74
CA VAL A 30 -5.13 9.68 -11.76
C VAL A 30 -5.33 8.98 -13.10
N ARG A 31 -5.59 7.68 -13.03
CA ARG A 31 -6.11 6.88 -14.15
C ARG A 31 -7.53 6.45 -13.82
N THR A 32 -8.39 6.39 -14.81
CA THR A 32 -9.79 5.95 -14.66
C THR A 32 -10.07 4.74 -15.54
N ALA A 33 -10.86 3.80 -15.04
CA ALA A 33 -11.39 2.67 -15.78
C ALA A 33 -12.88 2.49 -15.44
N TYR A 34 -13.70 2.28 -16.45
CA TYR A 34 -15.16 2.16 -16.29
C TYR A 34 -15.64 0.70 -16.39
N SER A 35 -14.71 -0.23 -16.36
CA SER A 35 -14.97 -1.68 -16.31
C SER A 35 -13.76 -2.42 -15.77
N GLY A 36 -13.99 -3.66 -15.33
CA GLY A 36 -12.91 -4.55 -14.92
C GLY A 36 -11.93 -4.85 -16.04
N SER A 37 -12.42 -5.06 -17.27
CA SER A 37 -11.56 -5.29 -18.45
C SER A 37 -10.68 -4.08 -18.75
N GLU A 38 -11.22 -2.88 -18.69
CA GLU A 38 -10.47 -1.64 -18.90
C GLU A 38 -9.44 -1.42 -17.78
N ALA A 39 -9.77 -1.80 -16.55
CA ALA A 39 -8.84 -1.75 -15.43
C ALA A 39 -7.62 -2.63 -15.69
N LEU A 40 -7.79 -3.85 -16.15
CA LEU A 40 -6.69 -4.76 -16.46
C LEU A 40 -5.77 -4.24 -17.58
N GLU A 41 -6.28 -3.48 -18.53
CA GLU A 41 -5.47 -2.84 -19.57
C GLU A 41 -4.63 -1.67 -19.03
N LYS A 42 -5.09 -1.02 -17.97
CA LYS A 42 -4.45 0.17 -17.35
C LYS A 42 -3.60 -0.14 -16.12
N LEU A 43 -3.65 -1.38 -15.64
CA LEU A 43 -2.82 -1.87 -14.55
C LEU A 43 -1.40 -2.17 -15.05
N ASP A 44 -0.42 -1.59 -14.38
CA ASP A 44 1.01 -1.84 -14.57
C ASP A 44 1.77 -1.54 -13.27
N ASP A 45 3.09 -1.73 -13.27
CA ASP A 45 3.96 -1.50 -12.11
C ASP A 45 4.03 -0.01 -11.67
N ALA A 46 3.51 0.91 -12.48
CA ALA A 46 3.45 2.33 -12.15
C ALA A 46 2.22 2.72 -11.33
N VAL A 47 1.25 1.81 -11.15
CA VAL A 47 0.07 2.04 -10.31
C VAL A 47 0.43 1.73 -8.86
N ASP A 48 0.25 2.72 -7.98
CA ASP A 48 0.54 2.59 -6.54
C ASP A 48 -0.69 2.18 -5.74
N VAL A 49 -1.86 2.74 -6.07
CA VAL A 49 -3.14 2.48 -5.39
C VAL A 49 -4.24 2.24 -6.40
N VAL A 50 -5.10 1.27 -6.14
CA VAL A 50 -6.33 0.99 -6.89
C VAL A 50 -7.54 1.22 -5.98
N LEU A 51 -8.43 2.10 -6.40
CA LEU A 51 -9.77 2.25 -5.82
C LEU A 51 -10.73 1.44 -6.70
N LEU A 52 -11.26 0.36 -6.18
CA LEU A 52 -11.90 -0.69 -6.96
C LEU A 52 -13.32 -0.94 -6.49
N ASP A 53 -14.31 -0.69 -7.36
CA ASP A 53 -15.68 -1.12 -7.10
C ASP A 53 -15.75 -2.65 -7.10
N ARG A 54 -16.43 -3.20 -6.10
CA ARG A 54 -16.57 -4.64 -5.93
C ARG A 54 -17.48 -5.26 -6.98
N ARG A 55 -18.57 -4.58 -7.32
CA ARG A 55 -19.59 -5.10 -8.23
C ARG A 55 -19.69 -4.34 -9.53
N MET A 56 -19.21 -4.95 -10.57
CA MET A 56 -19.28 -4.45 -11.94
C MET A 56 -19.85 -5.53 -12.86
N PRO A 57 -20.57 -5.15 -13.96
CA PRO A 57 -21.31 -6.13 -14.79
C PRO A 57 -20.43 -7.04 -15.65
N ASP A 58 -19.20 -6.63 -15.97
CA ASP A 58 -18.27 -7.36 -16.84
C ASP A 58 -17.37 -8.30 -16.01
N LEU A 59 -16.29 -7.76 -15.48
CA LEU A 59 -15.44 -8.40 -14.49
C LEU A 59 -15.70 -7.78 -13.14
N SER A 60 -15.95 -8.59 -12.11
CA SER A 60 -16.12 -8.09 -10.75
C SER A 60 -14.83 -7.49 -10.20
N GLY A 61 -14.94 -6.65 -9.18
CA GLY A 61 -13.75 -6.18 -8.48
C GLY A 61 -12.91 -7.31 -7.89
N GLU A 62 -13.55 -8.40 -7.47
CA GLU A 62 -12.87 -9.61 -6.99
C GLU A 62 -12.05 -10.26 -8.09
N ASP A 63 -12.58 -10.37 -9.31
CA ASP A 63 -11.82 -10.88 -10.46
C ASP A 63 -10.60 -10.01 -10.79
N VAL A 64 -10.74 -8.68 -10.71
CA VAL A 64 -9.63 -7.74 -10.91
C VAL A 64 -8.59 -7.88 -9.81
N LEU A 65 -9.01 -8.01 -8.56
CA LEU A 65 -8.12 -8.22 -7.42
C LEU A 65 -7.30 -9.52 -7.55
N ASP A 66 -7.95 -10.61 -7.96
CA ASP A 66 -7.27 -11.88 -8.23
C ASP A 66 -6.21 -11.73 -9.32
N ARG A 67 -6.51 -10.98 -10.38
CA ARG A 67 -5.54 -10.70 -11.46
C ARG A 67 -4.36 -9.86 -11.01
N ILE A 68 -4.57 -8.89 -10.13
CA ILE A 68 -3.49 -8.11 -9.51
C ILE A 68 -2.53 -9.05 -8.78
N HIS A 69 -3.05 -9.98 -7.98
CA HIS A 69 -2.24 -10.96 -7.24
C HIS A 69 -1.54 -11.95 -8.17
N GLU A 70 -2.23 -12.50 -9.15
CA GLU A 70 -1.65 -13.43 -10.14
C GLU A 70 -0.49 -12.82 -10.94
N GLN A 71 -0.57 -11.54 -11.25
CA GLN A 71 0.48 -10.80 -11.96
C GLN A 71 1.62 -10.34 -11.05
N GLY A 72 1.47 -10.50 -9.73
CA GLY A 72 2.47 -10.08 -8.75
C GLY A 72 2.65 -8.56 -8.66
N LEU A 73 1.61 -7.80 -9.00
CA LEU A 73 1.63 -6.34 -8.85
C LEU A 73 1.62 -5.96 -7.37
N THR A 74 2.37 -4.94 -7.02
CA THR A 74 2.58 -4.49 -5.63
C THR A 74 1.69 -3.32 -5.22
N CYS A 75 0.75 -2.89 -6.07
CA CYS A 75 -0.19 -1.82 -5.75
C CYS A 75 -1.07 -2.21 -4.55
N ARG A 76 -1.46 -1.20 -3.78
CA ARG A 76 -2.44 -1.34 -2.70
C ARG A 76 -3.85 -1.23 -3.27
N VAL A 77 -4.78 -1.98 -2.73
CA VAL A 77 -6.18 -2.01 -3.20
C VAL A 77 -7.13 -1.62 -2.08
N ALA A 78 -7.91 -0.56 -2.32
CA ALA A 78 -9.10 -0.25 -1.55
C ALA A 78 -10.34 -0.67 -2.32
N LEU A 79 -11.17 -1.52 -1.73
CA LEU A 79 -12.51 -1.79 -2.26
C LEU A 79 -13.45 -0.65 -1.89
N VAL A 80 -14.17 -0.13 -2.87
CA VAL A 80 -15.16 0.95 -2.69
C VAL A 80 -16.52 0.44 -3.17
N SER A 81 -17.41 0.08 -2.27
CA SER A 81 -18.62 -0.67 -2.61
C SER A 81 -19.84 -0.21 -1.84
N ALA A 82 -21.02 -0.29 -2.48
CA ALA A 82 -22.31 -0.11 -1.83
C ALA A 82 -22.76 -1.34 -1.01
N VAL A 83 -21.99 -2.43 -1.06
CA VAL A 83 -22.27 -3.66 -0.31
C VAL A 83 -21.56 -3.58 1.04
N GLU A 84 -22.32 -3.77 2.12
CA GLU A 84 -21.74 -3.91 3.46
C GLU A 84 -20.75 -5.09 3.51
N PRO A 85 -19.61 -4.94 4.22
CA PRO A 85 -18.69 -6.06 4.42
C PRO A 85 -19.38 -7.21 5.15
N ASP A 86 -19.16 -8.43 4.67
CA ASP A 86 -19.61 -9.67 5.32
C ASP A 86 -18.41 -10.62 5.40
N PHE A 87 -18.56 -11.79 5.99
CA PHE A 87 -17.47 -12.76 6.21
C PHE A 87 -16.78 -13.23 4.92
N ASP A 88 -17.41 -13.05 3.76
CA ASP A 88 -16.82 -13.36 2.46
C ASP A 88 -15.57 -12.51 2.13
N ILE A 89 -15.43 -11.34 2.77
CA ILE A 89 -14.25 -10.48 2.58
C ILE A 89 -12.96 -11.07 3.18
N LEU A 90 -13.05 -12.04 4.10
CA LEU A 90 -11.89 -12.62 4.77
C LEU A 90 -10.94 -13.37 3.83
N GLU A 91 -11.45 -13.84 2.70
CA GLU A 91 -10.65 -14.52 1.67
C GLU A 91 -10.10 -13.56 0.60
N LEU A 92 -10.52 -12.30 0.64
CA LEU A 92 -10.11 -11.28 -0.34
C LEU A 92 -8.83 -10.56 0.13
N GLY A 93 -7.88 -10.41 -0.75
CA GLY A 93 -6.59 -9.78 -0.46
C GLY A 93 -6.59 -8.27 -0.74
N PHE A 94 -7.47 -7.51 -0.12
CA PHE A 94 -7.48 -6.04 -0.23
C PHE A 94 -6.88 -5.38 1.03
N ASP A 95 -6.58 -4.10 0.93
CA ASP A 95 -5.88 -3.34 1.99
C ASP A 95 -6.81 -2.39 2.76
N ALA A 96 -7.89 -1.92 2.13
CA ALA A 96 -8.91 -1.07 2.76
C ALA A 96 -10.29 -1.30 2.15
N TYR A 97 -11.33 -0.99 2.91
CA TYR A 97 -12.72 -1.08 2.46
C TYR A 97 -13.45 0.23 2.77
N LEU A 98 -14.02 0.84 1.73
CA LEU A 98 -14.87 2.02 1.84
C LEU A 98 -16.30 1.69 1.44
N GLU A 99 -17.26 2.09 2.25
CA GLU A 99 -18.67 1.96 1.91
C GLU A 99 -19.15 3.18 1.11
N LYS A 100 -19.89 2.92 0.04
CA LYS A 100 -20.57 3.98 -0.71
C LYS A 100 -21.86 4.42 0.01
N PRO A 101 -22.23 5.70 -0.02
CA PRO A 101 -21.52 6.79 -0.67
C PRO A 101 -20.30 7.24 0.13
N VAL A 102 -19.17 7.51 -0.53
CA VAL A 102 -18.02 8.18 0.09
C VAL A 102 -18.45 9.62 0.40
N SER A 103 -18.29 10.01 1.67
CA SER A 103 -18.93 11.23 2.19
C SER A 103 -18.39 12.51 1.56
N ASP A 104 -17.08 12.55 1.36
CA ASP A 104 -16.36 13.72 0.83
C ASP A 104 -14.99 13.33 0.27
N ALA A 105 -14.27 14.31 -0.27
CA ALA A 105 -12.95 14.15 -0.81
C ALA A 105 -11.92 13.77 0.27
N ASP A 106 -12.07 14.30 1.48
CA ASP A 106 -11.11 14.09 2.57
C ASP A 106 -11.01 12.62 2.97
N GLU A 107 -12.15 11.91 3.06
CA GLU A 107 -12.21 10.46 3.35
C GLU A 107 -11.44 9.65 2.29
N LEU A 108 -11.58 10.01 1.02
CA LEU A 108 -10.90 9.31 -0.07
C LEU A 108 -9.40 9.61 -0.08
N LEU A 109 -9.02 10.88 0.11
CA LEU A 109 -7.63 11.31 0.20
C LEU A 109 -6.90 10.66 1.35
N GLU A 110 -7.52 10.65 2.55
CA GLU A 110 -6.97 10.00 3.75
C GLU A 110 -6.74 8.50 3.54
N THR A 111 -7.68 7.81 2.89
CA THR A 111 -7.53 6.39 2.55
C THR A 111 -6.34 6.15 1.64
N VAL A 112 -6.20 6.94 0.57
CA VAL A 112 -5.07 6.82 -0.38
C VAL A 112 -3.74 7.11 0.32
N GLU A 113 -3.70 8.16 1.13
CA GLU A 113 -2.49 8.54 1.89
C GLU A 113 -2.06 7.43 2.85
N THR A 114 -2.99 6.86 3.61
CA THR A 114 -2.74 5.74 4.52
C THR A 114 -2.17 4.52 3.79
N LEU A 115 -2.74 4.16 2.65
CA LEU A 115 -2.25 3.03 1.85
C LEU A 115 -0.83 3.26 1.32
N LEU A 116 -0.51 4.48 0.89
CA LEU A 116 0.85 4.84 0.45
C LEU A 116 1.86 4.81 1.60
N GLN A 117 1.48 5.28 2.79
CA GLN A 117 2.32 5.21 3.99
C GLN A 117 2.63 3.77 4.39
N ARG A 118 1.66 2.86 4.34
CA ARG A 118 1.86 1.42 4.60
C ARG A 118 2.87 0.81 3.62
N THR A 119 2.77 1.14 2.34
CA THR A 119 3.74 0.67 1.33
C THR A 119 5.16 1.13 1.64
N THR A 120 5.32 2.39 2.03
CA THR A 120 6.62 2.95 2.44
C THR A 120 7.17 2.24 3.66
N TYR A 121 6.35 2.04 4.69
CA TYR A 121 6.73 1.33 5.91
C TYR A 121 7.19 -0.11 5.63
N ASP A 122 6.44 -0.87 4.83
CA ASP A 122 6.79 -2.25 4.47
C ASP A 122 8.14 -2.32 3.74
N SER A 123 8.38 -1.41 2.80
CA SER A 123 9.64 -1.35 2.04
C SER A 123 10.84 -1.04 2.95
N GLN A 124 10.69 -0.07 3.84
CA GLN A 124 11.69 0.29 4.82
C GLN A 124 11.97 -0.85 5.80
N MET A 125 10.94 -1.56 6.24
CA MET A 125 11.06 -2.71 7.13
C MET A 125 11.82 -3.87 6.46
N GLN A 126 11.50 -4.19 5.21
CA GLN A 126 12.21 -5.23 4.46
C GLN A 126 13.70 -4.89 4.30
N GLN A 127 14.01 -3.64 3.95
CA GLN A 127 15.39 -3.18 3.84
C GLN A 127 16.13 -3.27 5.18
N PHE A 128 15.50 -2.82 6.26
CA PHE A 128 16.05 -2.89 7.60
C PHE A 128 16.38 -4.33 8.01
N LEU A 129 15.45 -5.26 7.83
CA LEU A 129 15.65 -6.68 8.16
C LEU A 129 16.78 -7.31 7.33
N SER A 130 16.89 -6.99 6.05
CA SER A 130 17.98 -7.45 5.20
C SER A 130 19.35 -6.99 5.70
N LEU A 131 19.49 -5.70 6.02
CA LEU A 131 20.74 -5.14 6.53
C LEU A 131 21.08 -5.64 7.94
N ALA A 132 20.08 -5.78 8.81
CA ALA A 132 20.25 -6.34 10.16
C ALA A 132 20.77 -7.79 10.10
N THR A 133 20.28 -8.60 9.16
CA THR A 133 20.74 -9.97 8.93
C THR A 133 22.21 -9.99 8.47
N LYS A 134 22.58 -9.10 7.55
CA LYS A 134 23.99 -8.97 7.09
C LYS A 134 24.91 -8.56 8.23
N LYS A 135 24.47 -7.60 9.05
CA LYS A 135 25.21 -7.15 10.26
C LYS A 135 25.45 -8.32 11.21
N ALA A 136 24.42 -9.07 11.55
CA ALA A 136 24.52 -10.23 12.46
C ALA A 136 25.48 -11.30 11.92
N ALA A 137 25.45 -11.56 10.61
CA ALA A 137 26.36 -12.51 9.98
C ALA A 137 27.83 -12.08 10.08
N LEU A 138 28.12 -10.79 9.89
CA LEU A 138 29.47 -10.25 10.05
C LEU A 138 29.95 -10.32 11.48
N GLU A 139 29.12 -9.96 12.46
CA GLU A 139 29.43 -10.01 13.89
C GLU A 139 29.68 -11.44 14.39
N THR A 140 29.11 -12.44 13.75
CA THR A 140 29.35 -13.86 14.06
C THR A 140 30.72 -14.34 13.55
N LYS A 141 31.22 -13.76 12.46
CA LYS A 141 32.42 -14.25 11.75
C LYS A 141 33.66 -13.40 11.89
N LYS A 142 33.53 -12.14 12.27
CA LYS A 142 34.61 -11.15 12.37
C LYS A 142 34.90 -10.78 13.82
N SER A 143 36.15 -10.47 14.11
CA SER A 143 36.52 -9.94 15.43
C SER A 143 36.08 -8.48 15.59
N PRO A 144 35.94 -7.99 16.83
CA PRO A 144 35.60 -6.58 17.07
C PRO A 144 36.59 -5.59 16.44
N GLU A 145 37.88 -5.96 16.37
CA GLU A 145 38.94 -5.15 15.75
C GLU A 145 38.78 -5.09 14.24
N GLU A 146 38.47 -6.20 13.57
CA GLU A 146 38.19 -6.25 12.13
C GLU A 146 36.94 -5.41 11.77
N LEU A 147 35.88 -5.51 12.57
CA LEU A 147 34.64 -4.76 12.35
C LEU A 147 34.88 -3.25 12.50
N LYS A 148 35.62 -2.81 13.53
CA LYS A 148 35.96 -1.40 13.74
C LYS A 148 36.87 -0.82 12.67
N ALA A 149 37.66 -1.65 11.99
CA ALA A 149 38.56 -1.24 10.92
C ALA A 149 37.89 -1.19 9.55
N SER A 150 36.65 -1.67 9.42
CA SER A 150 35.91 -1.73 8.15
C SER A 150 35.03 -0.50 7.96
N GLU A 151 35.29 0.25 6.89
CA GLU A 151 34.46 1.38 6.48
C GLU A 151 33.08 0.89 6.01
N GLU A 152 33.00 -0.28 5.37
CA GLU A 152 31.76 -0.88 4.91
C GLU A 152 30.86 -1.28 6.10
N TYR A 153 31.44 -1.77 7.18
CA TYR A 153 30.68 -2.11 8.38
C TYR A 153 30.16 -0.85 9.09
N GLU A 154 30.94 0.22 9.13
CA GLU A 154 30.49 1.50 9.70
C GLU A 154 29.36 2.10 8.87
N SER A 155 29.47 2.09 7.54
CA SER A 155 28.38 2.50 6.62
C SER A 155 27.11 1.70 6.84
N LEU A 156 27.22 0.38 7.03
CA LEU A 156 26.07 -0.50 7.34
C LEU A 156 25.40 -0.11 8.65
N ARG A 157 26.18 0.23 9.68
CA ARG A 157 25.62 0.70 10.97
C ARG A 157 24.90 2.02 10.85
N GLU A 158 25.46 2.97 10.10
CA GLU A 158 24.84 4.27 9.85
C GLU A 158 23.53 4.10 9.06
N GLU A 159 23.51 3.29 8.01
CA GLU A 159 22.31 3.02 7.22
C GLU A 159 21.21 2.36 8.06
N LEU A 160 21.56 1.42 8.94
CA LEU A 160 20.60 0.81 9.86
C LEU A 160 20.01 1.82 10.86
N ALA A 161 20.83 2.75 11.38
CA ALA A 161 20.38 3.78 12.27
C ALA A 161 19.41 4.76 11.57
N ASP A 162 19.72 5.14 10.34
CA ASP A 162 18.86 6.01 9.52
C ASP A 162 17.53 5.35 9.19
N LEU A 163 17.54 4.09 8.76
CA LEU A 163 16.34 3.32 8.49
C LEU A 163 15.46 3.13 9.74
N ARG A 164 16.08 2.92 10.90
CA ARG A 164 15.33 2.82 12.16
C ARG A 164 14.62 4.12 12.50
N ALA A 165 15.26 5.26 12.28
CA ALA A 165 14.65 6.57 12.47
C ALA A 165 13.49 6.79 11.48
N GLN A 166 13.68 6.47 10.20
CA GLN A 166 12.64 6.56 9.17
C GLN A 166 11.43 5.66 9.48
N LEU A 167 11.65 4.42 9.92
CA LEU A 167 10.59 3.50 10.35
C LEU A 167 9.77 4.08 11.51
N SER A 168 10.43 4.69 12.48
CA SER A 168 9.76 5.34 13.61
C SER A 168 8.89 6.51 13.16
N ASP A 169 9.39 7.33 12.24
CA ASP A 169 8.66 8.48 11.70
C ASP A 169 7.46 8.02 10.85
N THR A 170 7.65 7.02 10.00
CA THR A 170 6.56 6.46 9.16
C THR A 170 5.48 5.80 10.02
N ALA A 171 5.88 5.04 11.04
CA ALA A 171 4.93 4.40 11.98
C ALA A 171 4.11 5.43 12.78
N THR A 172 4.68 6.59 13.07
CA THR A 172 3.96 7.68 13.77
C THR A 172 2.91 8.33 12.88
N GLY A 173 3.10 8.30 11.55
CA GLY A 173 2.13 8.79 10.58
C GLY A 173 0.96 7.83 10.32
N LEU A 174 1.10 6.55 10.69
CA LEU A 174 0.00 5.58 10.68
C LEU A 174 -0.79 5.76 11.98
N ASP A 175 -2.11 5.86 11.90
CA ASP A 175 -2.90 6.03 13.10
C ASP A 175 -3.00 4.74 13.95
N ASP A 176 -3.47 4.88 15.19
CA ASP A 176 -3.61 3.75 16.13
C ASP A 176 -4.59 2.68 15.62
N GLU A 177 -5.55 3.06 14.77
CA GLU A 177 -6.56 2.17 14.21
C GLU A 177 -5.96 1.27 13.12
N ASP A 178 -5.10 1.83 12.28
CA ASP A 178 -4.35 1.09 11.26
C ASP A 178 -3.39 0.07 11.87
N LEU A 179 -2.70 0.43 12.95
CA LEU A 179 -1.81 -0.47 13.68
C LEU A 179 -2.58 -1.53 14.47
N ARG A 180 -3.75 -1.21 15.00
CA ARG A 180 -4.62 -2.16 15.69
C ARG A 180 -5.20 -3.20 14.75
N ALA A 181 -5.50 -2.85 13.50
CA ALA A 181 -5.97 -3.80 12.50
C ALA A 181 -4.95 -4.91 12.22
N GLU A 182 -3.64 -4.63 12.32
CA GLU A 182 -2.58 -5.63 12.15
C GLU A 182 -2.37 -6.53 13.40
N PHE A 183 -2.70 -6.03 14.60
CA PHE A 183 -2.42 -6.71 15.86
C PHE A 183 -3.69 -7.13 16.64
N TYR A 184 -4.87 -6.93 16.07
CA TYR A 184 -6.12 -7.35 16.70
C TYR A 184 -6.26 -8.87 16.60
N ASP A 185 -6.07 -9.56 17.72
CA ASP A 185 -6.47 -10.96 17.89
C ASP A 185 -7.89 -11.00 18.52
N PRO A 186 -8.92 -11.44 17.80
CA PRO A 186 -10.29 -11.48 18.32
C PRO A 186 -10.50 -12.54 19.43
N SER A 187 -9.41 -13.20 19.89
CA SER A 187 -9.45 -14.26 20.90
C SER A 187 -9.15 -13.78 22.32
N ASP A 188 -8.88 -12.48 22.54
CA ASP A 188 -8.67 -11.86 23.86
C ASP A 188 -9.91 -11.16 24.39
#